data_21134eb1dc18fc2828a5034d6154cb30
#
_entry.id   21134eb1dc18fc2828a5034d6154cb30
#
_cell.length_a   1.000
_cell.length_b   1.000
_cell.length_c   1.000
_cell.angle_alpha   90.00
_cell.angle_beta   90.00
_cell.angle_gamma   90.00
#
_symmetry.space_group_name_H-M   'P 1'
#
loop_
_entity.id
_entity.type
_entity.pdbx_description
1 polymer ?
#
loop_
_entity_poly.entity_id
_entity_poly.type
_entity_poly.pdbx_seq_one_letter_code
_entity_poly.pdbx_strand_id
1 'polypeptide(L)'
;IAMAKVSTSGVEFIELGYLKPTDIVEPNFELQVGRAKNVCLGMILEGYRAPRPPRLWALGETPRAAFEAAIWGMKEAGFASEHDMLIATKLAYIITGGDRIEGTPITEQDLLDLECEAFCSLCGTEKTQQRIQHMLTTGKPLRN
;
A
#
# COMPACT_ATOMS: atom_id res chain seq x y z
N ILE A 1 5.30 -3.27 -0.54
CA ILE A 1 4.32 -3.86 0.40
C ILE A 1 4.65 -5.34 0.59
N ALA A 2 4.57 -6.19 -0.43
CA ALA A 2 4.78 -7.64 -0.31
C ALA A 2 6.13 -8.03 0.34
N MET A 3 7.18 -7.25 0.12
CA MET A 3 8.51 -7.46 0.70
C MET A 3 8.67 -6.84 2.09
N ALA A 4 7.60 -6.31 2.68
CA ALA A 4 7.58 -5.65 4.00
C ALA A 4 8.66 -4.55 4.17
N LYS A 5 9.04 -3.88 3.07
CA LYS A 5 9.95 -2.74 3.15
C LYS A 5 9.23 -1.55 3.77
N VAL A 6 9.78 -1.05 4.87
CA VAL A 6 9.30 0.13 5.58
C VAL A 6 10.41 1.18 5.61
N SER A 7 10.03 2.45 5.69
CA SER A 7 11.00 3.54 5.87
C SER A 7 11.48 3.61 7.32
N THR A 8 12.70 4.07 7.51
CA THR A 8 13.30 4.33 8.84
C THR A 8 13.21 5.81 9.22
N SER A 9 12.82 6.67 8.28
CA SER A 9 12.70 8.12 8.50
C SER A 9 11.68 8.75 7.55
N GLY A 10 11.22 9.97 7.88
CA GLY A 10 10.37 10.76 7.00
C GLY A 10 11.06 11.15 5.69
N VAL A 11 12.37 11.33 5.69
CA VAL A 11 13.15 11.62 4.48
C VAL A 11 13.17 10.41 3.55
N GLU A 12 13.48 9.22 4.08
CA GLU A 12 13.42 7.98 3.32
C GLU A 12 12.01 7.70 2.78
N PHE A 13 10.96 8.09 3.52
CA PHE A 13 9.57 7.94 3.08
C PHE A 13 9.26 8.78 1.84
N ILE A 14 9.89 9.96 1.72
CA ILE A 14 9.85 10.79 0.49
C ILE A 14 10.60 10.07 -0.65
N GLU A 15 11.81 9.57 -0.39
CA GLU A 15 12.63 8.86 -1.38
C GLU A 15 11.94 7.59 -1.92
N LEU A 16 11.19 6.90 -1.07
CA LEU A 16 10.37 5.75 -1.44
C LEU A 16 9.09 6.11 -2.20
N GLY A 17 8.78 7.41 -2.35
CA GLY A 17 7.62 7.90 -3.08
C GLY A 17 6.30 7.84 -2.32
N TYR A 18 6.31 7.58 -1.01
CA TYR A 18 5.11 7.60 -0.16
C TYR A 18 4.69 9.01 0.25
N LEU A 19 5.64 9.92 0.37
CA LEU A 19 5.41 11.33 0.62
C LEU A 19 5.90 12.18 -0.57
N LYS A 20 5.29 13.33 -0.74
CA LYS A 20 5.75 14.36 -1.67
C LYS A 20 6.81 15.23 -0.99
N PRO A 21 7.72 15.86 -1.74
CA PRO A 21 8.68 16.81 -1.15
C PRO A 21 8.03 18.00 -0.43
N THR A 22 6.76 18.28 -0.73
CA THR A 22 5.94 19.33 -0.10
C THR A 22 5.27 18.90 1.19
N ASP A 23 5.30 17.61 1.53
CA ASP A 23 4.67 17.11 2.74
C ASP A 23 5.52 17.47 3.96
N ILE A 24 4.85 17.74 5.07
CA ILE A 24 5.49 18.21 6.28
C ILE A 24 5.94 17.01 7.12
N VAL A 25 7.25 16.93 7.34
CA VAL A 25 7.84 15.94 8.25
C VAL A 25 8.14 16.64 9.58
N GLU A 26 7.54 16.16 10.68
CA GLU A 26 7.81 16.63 12.02
C GLU A 26 8.68 15.60 12.76
N PRO A 27 9.95 15.91 13.04
CA PRO A 27 10.87 14.97 13.67
C PRO A 27 10.61 14.79 15.18
N ASN A 28 9.92 15.74 15.81
CA ASN A 28 9.61 15.66 17.24
C ASN A 28 8.21 15.10 17.46
N PHE A 29 8.15 13.86 17.96
CA PHE A 29 6.90 13.16 18.24
C PHE A 29 5.95 13.95 19.17
N GLU A 30 6.47 14.63 20.19
CA GLU A 30 5.66 15.39 21.14
C GLU A 30 4.99 16.62 20.50
N LEU A 31 5.57 17.16 19.44
CA LEU A 31 5.06 18.33 18.73
C LEU A 31 4.11 18.01 17.58
N GLN A 32 4.00 16.74 17.18
CA GLN A 32 3.25 16.33 15.98
C GLN A 32 1.81 16.81 15.99
N VAL A 33 1.08 16.60 17.08
CA VAL A 33 -0.34 16.99 17.18
C VAL A 33 -0.49 18.51 17.15
N GLY A 34 0.36 19.25 17.89
CA GLY A 34 0.35 20.71 17.89
C GLY A 34 0.67 21.28 16.50
N ARG A 35 1.67 20.69 15.81
CA ARG A 35 2.04 21.09 14.44
C ARG A 35 0.92 20.81 13.46
N ALA A 36 0.34 19.62 13.49
CA ALA A 36 -0.78 19.25 12.61
C ALA A 36 -1.97 20.20 12.80
N LYS A 37 -2.33 20.51 14.05
CA LYS A 37 -3.39 21.48 14.35
C LYS A 37 -3.10 22.85 13.73
N ASN A 38 -1.88 23.38 13.90
CA ASN A 38 -1.52 24.68 13.36
C ASN A 38 -1.55 24.69 11.81
N VAL A 39 -1.10 23.62 11.18
CA VAL A 39 -1.19 23.47 9.70
C VAL A 39 -2.65 23.47 9.27
N CYS A 40 -3.52 22.69 9.90
CA CYS A 40 -4.95 22.67 9.59
C CYS A 40 -5.60 24.03 9.74
N LEU A 41 -5.29 24.76 10.82
CA LEU A 41 -5.81 26.12 11.03
C LEU A 41 -5.32 27.08 9.95
N GLY A 42 -4.05 27.01 9.56
CA GLY A 42 -3.50 27.79 8.45
C GLY A 42 -4.23 27.49 7.12
N MET A 43 -4.43 26.22 6.80
CA MET A 43 -5.17 25.80 5.61
C MET A 43 -6.61 26.34 5.60
N ILE A 44 -7.30 26.35 6.75
CA ILE A 44 -8.65 26.91 6.87
C ILE A 44 -8.65 28.40 6.57
N LEU A 45 -7.69 29.14 7.14
CA LEU A 45 -7.55 30.58 6.93
C LEU A 45 -7.25 30.93 5.46
N GLU A 46 -6.49 30.08 4.77
CA GLU A 46 -6.18 30.20 3.34
C GLU A 46 -7.32 29.74 2.42
N GLY A 47 -8.44 29.27 2.98
CA GLY A 47 -9.62 28.86 2.22
C GLY A 47 -9.47 27.48 1.56
N TYR A 48 -8.77 26.56 2.21
CA TYR A 48 -8.62 25.19 1.73
C TYR A 48 -9.96 24.56 1.32
N ARG A 49 -9.93 23.91 0.19
CA ARG A 49 -11.03 23.05 -0.28
C ARG A 49 -10.49 21.67 -0.58
N ALA A 50 -11.20 20.65 -0.12
CA ALA A 50 -10.85 19.28 -0.43
C ALA A 50 -10.77 19.06 -1.96
N PRO A 51 -9.74 18.39 -2.46
CA PRO A 51 -9.63 18.06 -3.88
C PRO A 51 -10.80 17.17 -4.30
N ARG A 52 -11.16 17.23 -5.57
CA ARG A 52 -12.15 16.29 -6.12
C ARG A 52 -11.51 14.89 -6.11
N PRO A 53 -12.29 13.82 -5.86
CA PRO A 53 -11.79 12.45 -5.98
C PRO A 53 -11.15 12.23 -7.34
N PRO A 54 -10.01 11.53 -7.41
CA PRO A 54 -9.36 11.22 -8.68
C PRO A 54 -10.28 10.34 -9.54
N ARG A 55 -10.19 10.52 -10.83
CA ARG A 55 -10.79 9.57 -11.79
C ARG A 55 -9.81 8.42 -11.95
N LEU A 56 -10.25 7.23 -11.61
CA LEU A 56 -9.47 6.01 -11.72
C LEU A 56 -10.05 5.13 -12.82
N TRP A 57 -9.19 4.31 -13.39
CA TRP A 57 -9.53 3.39 -14.47
C TRP A 57 -8.90 2.04 -14.17
N ALA A 58 -9.65 0.96 -14.40
CA ALA A 58 -9.09 -0.38 -14.33
C ALA A 58 -8.01 -0.54 -15.41
N LEU A 59 -6.87 -1.09 -15.02
CA LEU A 59 -5.76 -1.35 -15.95
C LEU A 59 -5.96 -2.65 -16.76
N GLY A 60 -6.79 -3.56 -16.23
CA GLY A 60 -7.13 -4.79 -16.90
C GLY A 60 -6.08 -5.90 -16.79
N GLU A 61 -6.23 -6.90 -17.65
CA GLU A 61 -5.47 -8.15 -17.57
C GLU A 61 -4.01 -8.01 -18.04
N THR A 62 -3.73 -7.21 -19.06
CA THR A 62 -2.38 -7.10 -19.65
C THR A 62 -1.34 -6.57 -18.64
N PRO A 63 -1.56 -5.45 -17.93
CA PRO A 63 -0.65 -5.02 -16.87
C PRO A 63 -0.60 -6.02 -15.70
N ARG A 64 -1.72 -6.69 -15.35
CA ARG A 64 -1.73 -7.71 -14.32
C ARG A 64 -0.78 -8.86 -14.67
N ALA A 65 -0.85 -9.38 -15.88
CA ALA A 65 0.05 -10.43 -16.35
C ALA A 65 1.53 -10.02 -16.31
N ALA A 66 1.83 -8.76 -16.64
CA ALA A 66 3.19 -8.23 -16.54
C ALA A 66 3.70 -8.20 -15.08
N PHE A 67 2.86 -7.78 -14.12
CA PHE A 67 3.20 -7.85 -12.70
C PHE A 67 3.41 -9.28 -12.22
N GLU A 68 2.51 -10.20 -12.61
CA GLU A 68 2.61 -11.62 -12.25
C GLU A 68 3.87 -12.27 -12.79
N ALA A 69 4.26 -11.95 -14.03
CA ALA A 69 5.52 -12.43 -14.61
C ALA A 69 6.75 -11.90 -13.84
N ALA A 70 6.73 -10.62 -13.44
CA ALA A 70 7.81 -10.04 -12.63
C ALA A 70 7.87 -10.69 -11.24
N ILE A 71 6.74 -10.92 -10.59
CA ILE A 71 6.63 -11.57 -9.28
C ILE A 71 7.16 -13.01 -9.35
N TRP A 72 6.78 -13.74 -10.40
CA TRP A 72 7.29 -15.07 -10.66
C TRP A 72 8.83 -15.08 -10.81
N GLY A 73 9.37 -14.15 -11.59
CA GLY A 73 10.81 -13.98 -11.75
C GLY A 73 11.54 -13.72 -10.43
N MET A 74 10.97 -12.93 -9.53
CA MET A 74 11.52 -12.69 -8.19
C MET A 74 11.53 -13.96 -7.34
N LYS A 75 10.49 -14.79 -7.44
CA LYS A 75 10.42 -16.07 -6.74
C LYS A 75 11.48 -17.05 -7.26
N GLU A 76 11.57 -17.21 -8.59
CA GLU A 76 12.56 -18.11 -9.21
C GLU A 76 14.02 -17.68 -8.94
N ALA A 77 14.26 -16.38 -8.81
CA ALA A 77 15.56 -15.85 -8.42
C ALA A 77 15.85 -15.94 -6.89
N GLY A 78 14.93 -16.49 -6.10
CA GLY A 78 15.10 -16.65 -4.65
C GLY A 78 14.94 -15.37 -3.83
N PHE A 79 14.44 -14.28 -4.42
CA PHE A 79 14.21 -13.02 -3.69
C PHE A 79 12.87 -12.98 -2.96
N ALA A 80 11.92 -13.83 -3.33
CA ALA A 80 10.60 -13.90 -2.73
C ALA A 80 10.23 -15.36 -2.40
N SER A 81 9.57 -15.57 -1.25
CA SER A 81 8.97 -16.85 -0.91
C SER A 81 7.69 -17.09 -1.71
N GLU A 82 7.16 -18.32 -1.70
CA GLU A 82 5.84 -18.60 -2.29
C GLU A 82 4.72 -17.79 -1.66
N HIS A 83 4.82 -17.52 -0.36
CA HIS A 83 3.84 -16.70 0.32
C HIS A 83 3.97 -15.21 -0.04
N ASP A 84 5.19 -14.70 -0.24
CA ASP A 84 5.41 -13.35 -0.77
C ASP A 84 4.83 -13.23 -2.19
N MET A 85 4.98 -14.27 -3.01
CA MET A 85 4.39 -14.35 -4.35
C MET A 85 2.85 -14.30 -4.27
N LEU A 86 2.24 -15.08 -3.37
CA LEU A 86 0.79 -15.05 -3.17
C LEU A 86 0.28 -13.64 -2.80
N ILE A 87 0.94 -12.99 -1.86
CA ILE A 87 0.59 -11.62 -1.44
C ILE A 87 0.76 -10.65 -2.61
N ALA A 88 1.89 -10.73 -3.33
CA ALA A 88 2.17 -9.83 -4.46
C ALA A 88 1.18 -10.01 -5.62
N THR A 89 0.76 -11.24 -5.91
CA THR A 89 -0.28 -11.52 -6.93
C THR A 89 -1.62 -10.90 -6.53
N LYS A 90 -2.03 -11.00 -5.26
CA LYS A 90 -3.24 -10.32 -4.78
C LYS A 90 -3.13 -8.78 -4.87
N LEU A 91 -1.96 -8.23 -4.57
CA LEU A 91 -1.71 -6.80 -4.76
C LEU A 91 -1.79 -6.39 -6.25
N ALA A 92 -1.21 -7.19 -7.15
CA ALA A 92 -1.33 -6.96 -8.59
C ALA A 92 -2.79 -6.95 -9.04
N TYR A 93 -3.60 -7.89 -8.56
CA TYR A 93 -5.04 -7.94 -8.81
C TYR A 93 -5.76 -6.67 -8.35
N ILE A 94 -5.50 -6.19 -7.13
CA ILE A 94 -6.13 -4.98 -6.59
C ILE A 94 -5.75 -3.75 -7.42
N ILE A 95 -4.45 -3.51 -7.63
CA ILE A 95 -3.98 -2.27 -8.30
C ILE A 95 -4.35 -2.21 -9.78
N THR A 96 -4.66 -3.34 -10.39
CA THR A 96 -5.16 -3.39 -11.78
C THR A 96 -6.68 -3.29 -11.89
N GLY A 97 -7.40 -3.20 -10.77
CA GLY A 97 -8.85 -3.00 -10.73
C GLY A 97 -9.66 -4.30 -10.74
N GLY A 98 -9.04 -5.42 -10.34
CA GLY A 98 -9.72 -6.72 -10.30
C GLY A 98 -9.94 -7.30 -11.70
N ASP A 99 -11.06 -7.99 -11.88
CA ASP A 99 -11.43 -8.63 -13.17
C ASP A 99 -12.14 -7.68 -14.14
N ARG A 100 -12.03 -6.37 -13.91
CA ARG A 100 -12.64 -5.37 -14.79
C ARG A 100 -11.84 -5.23 -16.09
N ILE A 101 -12.57 -4.96 -17.18
CA ILE A 101 -11.96 -4.69 -18.50
C ILE A 101 -11.16 -3.39 -18.41
N GLU A 102 -10.04 -3.33 -19.10
CA GLU A 102 -9.20 -2.13 -19.24
C GLU A 102 -10.03 -0.90 -19.65
N GLY A 103 -9.77 0.22 -18.99
CA GLY A 103 -10.48 1.47 -19.23
C GLY A 103 -11.87 1.56 -18.57
N THR A 104 -12.30 0.55 -17.81
CA THR A 104 -13.52 0.65 -17.02
C THR A 104 -13.32 1.67 -15.89
N PRO A 105 -14.20 2.69 -15.74
CA PRO A 105 -14.13 3.61 -14.61
C PRO A 105 -14.28 2.86 -13.29
N ILE A 106 -13.41 3.17 -12.34
CA ILE A 106 -13.46 2.62 -10.98
C ILE A 106 -13.33 3.74 -9.96
N THR A 107 -13.80 3.48 -8.76
CA THR A 107 -13.68 4.38 -7.62
C THR A 107 -12.59 3.91 -6.66
N GLU A 108 -12.16 4.79 -5.77
CA GLU A 108 -11.28 4.41 -4.67
C GLU A 108 -11.94 3.35 -3.77
N GLN A 109 -13.27 3.43 -3.58
CA GLN A 109 -14.02 2.43 -2.82
C GLN A 109 -13.96 1.04 -3.47
N ASP A 110 -14.02 0.96 -4.79
CA ASP A 110 -13.86 -0.34 -5.50
C ASP A 110 -12.50 -0.99 -5.19
N LEU A 111 -11.41 -0.18 -5.11
CA LEU A 111 -10.08 -0.70 -4.76
C LEU A 111 -10.01 -1.12 -3.29
N LEU A 112 -10.63 -0.36 -2.37
CA LEU A 112 -10.71 -0.70 -0.95
C LEU A 112 -11.50 -1.98 -0.71
N ASP A 113 -12.58 -2.21 -1.46
CA ASP A 113 -13.37 -3.44 -1.38
C ASP A 113 -12.54 -4.65 -1.84
N LEU A 114 -11.80 -4.53 -2.96
CA LEU A 114 -10.87 -5.56 -3.42
C LEU A 114 -9.74 -5.82 -2.41
N GLU A 115 -9.22 -4.77 -1.77
CA GLU A 115 -8.19 -4.89 -0.73
C GLU A 115 -8.73 -5.65 0.48
N CYS A 116 -9.93 -5.31 0.94
CA CYS A 116 -10.60 -5.98 2.05
C CYS A 116 -10.81 -7.48 1.76
N GLU A 117 -11.32 -7.81 0.58
CA GLU A 117 -11.52 -9.20 0.15
C GLU A 117 -10.19 -9.97 0.10
N ALA A 118 -9.15 -9.39 -0.51
CA ALA A 118 -7.83 -9.99 -0.61
C ALA A 118 -7.21 -10.19 0.78
N PHE A 119 -7.32 -9.21 1.67
CA PHE A 119 -6.81 -9.31 3.03
C PHE A 119 -7.53 -10.39 3.83
N CYS A 120 -8.87 -10.44 3.80
CA CYS A 120 -9.65 -11.49 4.44
C CYS A 120 -9.26 -12.89 3.94
N SER A 121 -9.07 -13.03 2.62
CA SER A 121 -8.59 -14.28 2.02
C SER A 121 -7.19 -14.68 2.52
N LEU A 122 -6.27 -13.73 2.65
CA LEU A 122 -4.92 -13.97 3.19
C LEU A 122 -4.97 -14.35 4.68
N CYS A 123 -5.83 -13.74 5.49
CA CYS A 123 -6.02 -14.07 6.90
C CYS A 123 -6.46 -15.53 7.11
N GLY A 124 -7.08 -16.15 6.11
CA GLY A 124 -7.39 -17.58 6.10
C GLY A 124 -6.19 -18.50 5.92
N THR A 125 -5.00 -17.97 5.63
CA THR A 125 -3.78 -18.76 5.43
C THR A 125 -2.92 -18.81 6.68
N GLU A 126 -2.37 -19.99 6.99
CA GLU A 126 -1.53 -20.20 8.17
C GLU A 126 -0.31 -19.27 8.19
N LYS A 127 0.35 -19.10 7.04
CA LYS A 127 1.54 -18.26 6.93
C LYS A 127 1.25 -16.78 7.22
N THR A 128 0.10 -16.25 6.77
CA THR A 128 -0.31 -14.89 7.12
C THR A 128 -0.58 -14.77 8.62
N GLN A 129 -1.26 -15.74 9.23
CA GLN A 129 -1.52 -15.75 10.67
C GLN A 129 -0.22 -15.78 11.47
N GLN A 130 0.77 -16.59 11.06
CA GLN A 130 2.11 -16.62 11.66
C GLN A 130 2.81 -15.26 11.55
N ARG A 131 2.72 -14.57 10.38
CA ARG A 131 3.29 -13.24 10.19
C ARG A 131 2.64 -12.20 11.10
N ILE A 132 1.32 -12.21 11.20
CA ILE A 132 0.56 -11.32 12.08
C ILE A 132 0.96 -11.56 13.55
N GLN A 133 0.95 -12.81 13.99
CA GLN A 133 1.32 -13.17 15.36
C GLN A 133 2.77 -12.75 15.68
N HIS A 134 3.69 -13.01 14.78
CA HIS A 134 5.09 -12.62 14.96
C HIS A 134 5.25 -11.10 15.07
N MET A 135 4.57 -10.33 14.20
CA MET A 135 4.59 -8.87 14.25
C MET A 135 4.03 -8.35 15.58
N LEU A 136 2.92 -8.89 16.05
CA LEU A 136 2.29 -8.48 17.31
C LEU A 136 3.17 -8.78 18.53
N THR A 137 3.94 -9.86 18.48
CA THR A 137 4.77 -10.28 19.63
C THR A 137 6.17 -9.66 19.62
N THR A 138 6.75 -9.42 18.45
CA THR A 138 8.17 -9.00 18.33
C THR A 138 8.35 -7.60 17.76
N GLY A 139 7.32 -7.01 17.15
CA GLY A 139 7.40 -5.75 16.40
C GLY A 139 8.21 -5.87 15.10
N LYS A 140 8.57 -7.09 14.66
CA LYS A 140 9.39 -7.33 13.48
C LYS A 140 8.68 -8.16 12.43
N PRO A 141 8.92 -7.90 11.12
CA PRO A 141 8.35 -8.73 10.07
C PRO A 141 8.93 -10.15 10.08
N LEU A 142 8.07 -11.14 9.84
CA LEU A 142 8.45 -12.54 9.59
C LEU A 142 8.40 -12.80 8.08
N ARG A 143 9.39 -13.52 7.57
CA ARG A 143 9.40 -14.10 6.21
C ARG A 143 9.40 -15.63 6.33
N ASN A 144 8.36 -16.26 5.82
CA ASN A 144 8.14 -17.72 5.90
C ASN A 144 7.66 -18.30 4.55
#